data_a2223c2ab471ab4f4b820af5eac352ab
#
_entry.id   a2223c2ab471ab4f4b820af5eac352ab
#
_cell.length_a   1.000
_cell.length_b   1.000
_cell.length_c   1.000
_cell.angle_alpha   90.00
_cell.angle_beta   90.00
_cell.angle_gamma   90.00
#
_symmetry.space_group_name_H-M   'P 1'
#
loop_
_entity.id
_entity.type
_entity.pdbx_description
1 polymer ?
#
loop_
_entity_poly.entity_id
_entity_poly.type
_entity_poly.pdbx_seq_one_letter_code
_entity_poly.pdbx_strand_id
1 'polypeptide(L)'
;MSTPLTAAASASAVTMPINSAAMAESTAIDFSPLWISLETASATIAIVFILGVVAAWWVERLPTESAKIFIDGVFTLPMVLPPTVAGFFLLIIFGNNRLVGRFFIDNLGLQIAFSWLATVLAAAVIAFPLMYRSARGALAQVDKGIMEAGRSLGMTEWRIFWRLHLPNALPGIIAGGLLAFARGLGEFGATAMLAGNIAGKTRTLPLAVYSAVAAGDFDAAGIYVAIILVICFAVVIGLNYYQYKVKQQQEGSR
;
A
#
# COMPACT_ATOMS: atom_id res chain seq x y z
N MET A 1 16.12 20.05 78.21
CA MET A 1 17.38 20.10 77.42
C MET A 1 17.17 19.19 76.25
N SER A 2 16.75 19.73 75.11
CA SER A 2 16.63 19.02 73.83
C SER A 2 16.73 20.06 72.73
N THR A 3 17.80 20.05 72.01
CA THR A 3 18.10 20.88 70.86
C THR A 3 17.44 20.22 69.58
N PRO A 4 16.79 20.97 68.66
CA PRO A 4 16.40 20.48 67.38
C PRO A 4 17.50 20.70 66.33
N LEU A 5 17.93 19.63 65.66
CA LEU A 5 18.75 19.67 64.46
C LEU A 5 17.89 20.01 63.28
N THR A 6 18.00 21.21 62.73
CA THR A 6 17.54 21.61 61.44
C THR A 6 18.58 21.25 60.38
N ALA A 7 18.33 20.15 59.61
CA ALA A 7 19.10 19.83 58.40
C ALA A 7 18.39 20.46 57.23
N ALA A 8 18.88 21.61 56.76
CA ALA A 8 18.48 22.17 55.46
C ALA A 8 19.21 21.41 54.35
N ALA A 9 18.49 20.52 53.67
CA ALA A 9 18.98 19.91 52.44
C ALA A 9 18.84 20.94 51.31
N SER A 10 19.95 21.52 50.89
CA SER A 10 20.05 22.33 49.67
C SER A 10 19.95 21.41 48.45
N ALA A 11 18.77 21.35 47.86
CA ALA A 11 18.60 20.76 46.52
C ALA A 11 19.25 21.68 45.47
N SER A 12 20.50 21.38 45.11
CA SER A 12 21.14 21.98 43.95
C SER A 12 20.45 21.43 42.73
N ALA A 13 19.56 22.22 42.09
CA ALA A 13 19.00 21.93 40.79
C ALA A 13 20.16 21.89 39.77
N VAL A 14 20.52 20.69 39.34
CA VAL A 14 21.43 20.50 38.21
C VAL A 14 20.67 20.93 36.97
N THR A 15 20.77 22.19 36.60
CA THR A 15 20.37 22.70 35.30
C THR A 15 21.37 22.18 34.29
N MET A 16 21.02 21.05 33.63
CA MET A 16 21.76 20.63 32.44
C MET A 16 21.64 21.73 31.39
N PRO A 17 22.72 22.18 30.76
CA PRO A 17 22.65 23.15 29.69
C PRO A 17 21.89 22.49 28.54
N ILE A 18 20.72 23.03 28.20
CA ILE A 18 19.99 22.65 26.99
C ILE A 18 20.91 23.05 25.84
N ASN A 19 21.47 22.04 25.18
CA ASN A 19 22.36 22.25 24.04
C ASN A 19 21.57 22.86 22.90
N SER A 20 21.65 24.17 22.75
CA SER A 20 20.97 24.93 21.66
C SER A 20 21.38 24.48 20.27
N ALA A 21 22.57 23.85 20.13
CA ALA A 21 22.99 23.22 18.87
C ALA A 21 22.17 21.95 18.53
N ALA A 22 21.79 21.15 19.52
CA ALA A 22 20.93 20.00 19.34
C ALA A 22 19.48 20.39 18.99
N MET A 23 19.02 21.58 19.41
CA MET A 23 17.73 22.13 19.00
C MET A 23 17.77 22.73 17.58
N ALA A 24 18.92 23.23 17.12
CA ALA A 24 19.06 23.78 15.77
C ALA A 24 19.17 22.68 14.71
N GLU A 25 19.62 21.47 15.05
CA GLU A 25 19.66 20.31 14.15
C GLU A 25 18.27 19.68 13.89
N SER A 26 17.26 20.00 14.71
CA SER A 26 15.91 19.44 14.60
C SER A 26 14.98 20.16 13.61
N THR A 27 15.44 21.20 12.92
CA THR A 27 14.60 21.98 11.98
C THR A 27 14.68 21.53 10.52
N ALA A 28 15.53 20.58 10.18
CA ALA A 28 15.58 20.02 8.83
C ALA A 28 14.54 18.91 8.66
N ILE A 29 13.51 19.19 7.84
CA ILE A 29 12.50 18.19 7.52
C ILE A 29 13.14 17.04 6.75
N ASP A 30 12.97 15.82 7.25
CA ASP A 30 13.42 14.61 6.57
C ASP A 30 12.44 14.27 5.43
N PHE A 31 12.90 14.37 4.19
CA PHE A 31 12.12 13.98 3.00
C PHE A 31 12.28 12.50 2.63
N SER A 32 13.07 11.72 3.36
CA SER A 32 13.21 10.28 3.08
C SER A 32 11.87 9.52 3.10
N PRO A 33 10.88 9.85 3.96
CA PRO A 33 9.58 9.19 3.94
C PRO A 33 8.80 9.39 2.63
N LEU A 34 9.00 10.53 1.96
CA LEU A 34 8.38 10.78 0.65
C LEU A 34 8.90 9.79 -0.40
N TRP A 35 10.23 9.65 -0.51
CA TRP A 35 10.84 8.73 -1.47
C TRP A 35 10.48 7.28 -1.18
N ILE A 36 10.58 6.87 0.09
CA ILE A 36 10.22 5.52 0.52
C ILE A 36 8.75 5.21 0.18
N SER A 37 7.82 6.18 0.40
CA SER A 37 6.42 6.01 0.05
C SER A 37 6.19 5.88 -1.45
N LEU A 38 6.83 6.72 -2.26
CA LEU A 38 6.69 6.68 -3.72
C LEU A 38 7.29 5.40 -4.32
N GLU A 39 8.47 4.99 -3.88
CA GLU A 39 9.10 3.73 -4.28
C GLU A 39 8.24 2.54 -3.88
N THR A 40 7.77 2.51 -2.63
CA THR A 40 6.88 1.45 -2.12
C THR A 40 5.58 1.39 -2.93
N ALA A 41 4.89 2.51 -3.14
CA ALA A 41 3.63 2.55 -3.88
C ALA A 41 3.83 2.16 -5.35
N SER A 42 4.92 2.60 -5.98
CA SER A 42 5.25 2.27 -7.37
C SER A 42 5.58 0.79 -7.57
N ALA A 43 6.38 0.22 -6.68
CA ALA A 43 6.67 -1.22 -6.70
C ALA A 43 5.41 -2.04 -6.40
N THR A 44 4.63 -1.60 -5.42
CA THR A 44 3.36 -2.23 -5.06
C THR A 44 2.39 -2.27 -6.23
N ILE A 45 2.15 -1.13 -6.90
CA ILE A 45 1.19 -1.12 -8.01
C ILE A 45 1.66 -1.97 -9.19
N ALA A 46 2.96 -1.98 -9.50
CA ALA A 46 3.49 -2.84 -10.56
C ALA A 46 3.20 -4.33 -10.31
N ILE A 47 3.40 -4.79 -9.08
CA ILE A 47 3.14 -6.17 -8.67
C ILE A 47 1.63 -6.45 -8.66
N VAL A 48 0.86 -5.59 -7.96
CA VAL A 48 -0.56 -5.80 -7.71
C VAL A 48 -1.39 -5.64 -8.97
N PHE A 49 -0.98 -4.79 -9.91
CA PHE A 49 -1.64 -4.65 -11.22
C PHE A 49 -1.60 -5.96 -12.00
N ILE A 50 -0.41 -6.55 -12.12
CA ILE A 50 -0.23 -7.82 -12.83
C ILE A 50 -0.98 -8.95 -12.13
N LEU A 51 -0.76 -9.11 -10.82
CA LEU A 51 -1.40 -10.17 -10.04
C LEU A 51 -2.91 -10.03 -9.99
N GLY A 52 -3.44 -8.81 -9.85
CA GLY A 52 -4.87 -8.54 -9.80
C GLY A 52 -5.58 -8.86 -11.11
N VAL A 53 -5.00 -8.47 -12.25
CA VAL A 53 -5.55 -8.79 -13.58
C VAL A 53 -5.49 -10.28 -13.86
N VAL A 54 -4.36 -10.93 -13.57
CA VAL A 54 -4.19 -12.39 -13.75
C VAL A 54 -5.16 -13.16 -12.86
N ALA A 55 -5.29 -12.77 -11.60
CA ALA A 55 -6.22 -13.39 -10.66
C ALA A 55 -7.67 -13.21 -11.10
N ALA A 56 -8.06 -12.01 -11.55
CA ALA A 56 -9.40 -11.74 -12.06
C ALA A 56 -9.73 -12.62 -13.25
N TRP A 57 -8.82 -12.69 -14.22
CA TRP A 57 -8.99 -13.53 -15.40
C TRP A 57 -9.04 -15.03 -15.07
N TRP A 58 -8.22 -15.49 -14.12
CA TRP A 58 -8.20 -16.88 -13.68
C TRP A 58 -9.50 -17.28 -12.98
N VAL A 59 -10.00 -16.45 -12.07
CA VAL A 59 -11.23 -16.72 -11.31
C VAL A 59 -12.45 -16.80 -12.24
N GLU A 60 -12.54 -15.97 -13.28
CA GLU A 60 -13.64 -16.06 -14.23
C GLU A 60 -13.72 -17.41 -14.97
N ARG A 61 -12.59 -18.10 -15.11
CA ARG A 61 -12.48 -19.40 -15.79
C ARG A 61 -12.72 -20.61 -14.91
N LEU A 62 -12.94 -20.41 -13.63
CA LEU A 62 -13.24 -21.52 -12.73
C LEU A 62 -14.57 -22.18 -13.12
N PRO A 63 -14.63 -23.53 -13.10
CA PRO A 63 -15.77 -24.29 -13.61
C PRO A 63 -17.01 -24.18 -12.73
N THR A 64 -16.86 -23.90 -11.44
CA THR A 64 -17.96 -23.90 -10.47
C THR A 64 -18.12 -22.53 -9.82
N GLU A 65 -19.36 -22.08 -9.69
CA GLU A 65 -19.68 -20.81 -9.03
C GLU A 65 -19.28 -20.83 -7.54
N SER A 66 -19.40 -21.98 -6.87
CA SER A 66 -18.96 -22.11 -5.47
C SER A 66 -17.46 -21.87 -5.30
N ALA A 67 -16.63 -22.34 -6.25
CA ALA A 67 -15.19 -22.09 -6.23
C ALA A 67 -14.88 -20.60 -6.45
N LYS A 68 -15.61 -19.93 -7.37
CA LYS A 68 -15.48 -18.49 -7.60
C LYS A 68 -15.79 -17.72 -6.32
N ILE A 69 -16.92 -18.00 -5.67
CA ILE A 69 -17.34 -17.34 -4.43
C ILE A 69 -16.30 -17.53 -3.33
N PHE A 70 -15.79 -18.75 -3.15
CA PHE A 70 -14.80 -19.05 -2.12
C PHE A 70 -13.48 -18.28 -2.37
N ILE A 71 -12.96 -18.32 -3.59
CA ILE A 71 -11.70 -17.65 -3.93
C ILE A 71 -11.86 -16.13 -3.91
N ASP A 72 -13.01 -15.59 -4.33
CA ASP A 72 -13.32 -14.18 -4.14
C ASP A 72 -13.29 -13.78 -2.67
N GLY A 73 -13.86 -14.58 -1.80
CA GLY A 73 -13.78 -14.38 -0.35
C GLY A 73 -12.35 -14.33 0.14
N VAL A 74 -11.51 -15.28 -0.26
CA VAL A 74 -10.09 -15.34 0.12
C VAL A 74 -9.33 -14.13 -0.39
N PHE A 75 -9.49 -13.76 -1.66
CA PHE A 75 -8.78 -12.64 -2.26
C PHE A 75 -9.23 -11.27 -1.74
N THR A 76 -10.47 -11.17 -1.28
CA THR A 76 -10.99 -9.93 -0.72
C THR A 76 -10.88 -9.84 0.81
N LEU A 77 -10.52 -10.93 1.47
CA LEU A 77 -10.37 -10.99 2.93
C LEU A 77 -9.47 -9.87 3.50
N PRO A 78 -8.29 -9.55 2.91
CA PRO A 78 -7.43 -8.48 3.45
C PRO A 78 -8.08 -7.10 3.45
N MET A 79 -9.09 -6.86 2.62
CA MET A 79 -9.81 -5.59 2.57
C MET A 79 -10.74 -5.41 3.79
N VAL A 80 -11.25 -6.51 4.33
CA VAL A 80 -12.18 -6.52 5.47
C VAL A 80 -11.44 -6.56 6.81
N LEU A 81 -10.27 -7.19 6.81
CA LEU A 81 -9.44 -7.26 8.01
C LEU A 81 -8.86 -5.88 8.36
N PRO A 82 -8.78 -5.53 9.66
CA PRO A 82 -7.98 -4.39 10.08
C PRO A 82 -6.54 -4.53 9.55
N PRO A 83 -5.94 -3.48 8.97
CA PRO A 83 -4.60 -3.56 8.37
C PRO A 83 -3.52 -4.07 9.35
N THR A 84 -3.63 -3.73 10.63
CA THR A 84 -2.72 -4.22 11.68
C THR A 84 -2.83 -5.73 11.86
N VAL A 85 -4.03 -6.31 11.74
CA VAL A 85 -4.25 -7.75 11.82
C VAL A 85 -3.62 -8.45 10.61
N ALA A 86 -3.82 -7.92 9.41
CA ALA A 86 -3.17 -8.44 8.21
C ALA A 86 -1.64 -8.37 8.35
N GLY A 87 -1.09 -7.25 8.85
CA GLY A 87 0.32 -7.09 9.13
C GLY A 87 0.86 -8.08 10.16
N PHE A 88 0.08 -8.40 11.19
CA PHE A 88 0.43 -9.42 12.17
C PHE A 88 0.53 -10.81 11.56
N PHE A 89 -0.42 -11.20 10.69
CA PHE A 89 -0.32 -12.46 9.95
C PHE A 89 0.92 -12.50 9.04
N LEU A 90 1.20 -11.40 8.34
CA LEU A 90 2.43 -11.30 7.54
C LEU A 90 3.69 -11.45 8.40
N LEU A 91 3.71 -10.86 9.59
CA LEU A 91 4.83 -10.99 10.52
C LEU A 91 5.01 -12.44 11.03
N ILE A 92 3.90 -13.16 11.28
CA ILE A 92 3.96 -14.58 11.64
C ILE A 92 4.52 -15.42 10.50
N ILE A 93 4.21 -15.09 9.25
CA ILE A 93 4.67 -15.85 8.08
C ILE A 93 6.11 -15.49 7.72
N PHE A 94 6.41 -14.19 7.58
CA PHE A 94 7.68 -13.68 7.03
C PHE A 94 8.69 -13.19 8.08
N GLY A 95 8.36 -13.27 9.37
CA GLY A 95 9.28 -12.88 10.45
C GLY A 95 10.58 -13.68 10.40
N ASN A 96 11.70 -13.05 10.79
CA ASN A 96 13.05 -13.61 10.65
C ASN A 96 13.23 -14.99 11.30
N ASN A 97 12.50 -15.28 12.37
CA ASN A 97 12.56 -16.57 13.10
C ASN A 97 11.44 -17.54 12.66
N ARG A 98 10.70 -17.24 11.59
CA ARG A 98 9.62 -18.09 11.08
C ARG A 98 10.07 -18.90 9.86
N LEU A 99 9.34 -19.99 9.56
CA LEU A 99 9.73 -20.93 8.50
C LEU A 99 9.98 -20.23 7.16
N VAL A 100 9.04 -19.39 6.71
CA VAL A 100 9.15 -18.69 5.43
C VAL A 100 10.24 -17.63 5.48
N GLY A 101 10.29 -16.81 6.54
CA GLY A 101 11.32 -15.79 6.71
C GLY A 101 12.74 -16.39 6.73
N ARG A 102 12.94 -17.48 7.49
CA ARG A 102 14.21 -18.23 7.49
C ARG A 102 14.57 -18.77 6.13
N PHE A 103 13.61 -19.37 5.43
CA PHE A 103 13.86 -19.88 4.08
C PHE A 103 14.42 -18.80 3.15
N PHE A 104 13.88 -17.58 3.18
CA PHE A 104 14.38 -16.47 2.38
C PHE A 104 15.77 -16.00 2.82
N ILE A 105 16.03 -15.98 4.14
CA ILE A 105 17.33 -15.58 4.68
C ILE A 105 18.40 -16.63 4.31
N ASP A 106 18.12 -17.91 4.56
CA ASP A 106 19.10 -18.99 4.43
C ASP A 106 19.42 -19.33 2.97
N ASN A 107 18.42 -19.24 2.05
CA ASN A 107 18.61 -19.62 0.64
C ASN A 107 18.87 -18.46 -0.30
N LEU A 108 18.35 -17.26 0.01
CA LEU A 108 18.40 -16.09 -0.87
C LEU A 108 19.15 -14.90 -0.26
N GLY A 109 19.55 -15.00 1.02
CA GLY A 109 20.17 -13.88 1.73
C GLY A 109 19.22 -12.67 1.92
N LEU A 110 17.91 -12.86 1.74
CA LEU A 110 16.93 -11.79 1.75
C LEU A 110 16.17 -11.74 3.07
N GLN A 111 16.39 -10.69 3.84
CA GLN A 111 15.59 -10.38 5.02
C GLN A 111 14.34 -9.62 4.59
N ILE A 112 13.15 -10.24 4.73
CA ILE A 112 11.87 -9.60 4.41
C ILE A 112 11.42 -8.68 5.56
N ALA A 113 11.20 -9.22 6.77
CA ALA A 113 10.75 -8.41 7.90
C ALA A 113 11.75 -7.31 8.24
N PHE A 114 11.24 -6.12 8.61
CA PHE A 114 12.04 -4.92 8.94
C PHE A 114 12.95 -4.43 7.79
N SER A 115 12.53 -4.66 6.55
CA SER A 115 13.20 -4.18 5.34
C SER A 115 12.23 -3.38 4.47
N TRP A 116 12.74 -2.71 3.43
CA TRP A 116 11.92 -2.03 2.43
C TRP A 116 10.98 -3.03 1.70
N LEU A 117 11.41 -4.27 1.48
CA LEU A 117 10.54 -5.31 0.89
C LEU A 117 9.30 -5.58 1.74
N ALA A 118 9.39 -5.44 3.08
CA ALA A 118 8.24 -5.56 3.95
C ALA A 118 7.22 -4.45 3.73
N THR A 119 7.65 -3.21 3.42
CA THR A 119 6.72 -2.11 3.11
C THR A 119 5.95 -2.41 1.83
N VAL A 120 6.64 -2.90 0.80
CA VAL A 120 6.04 -3.30 -0.47
C VAL A 120 5.06 -4.47 -0.28
N LEU A 121 5.45 -5.50 0.46
CA LEU A 121 4.62 -6.67 0.72
C LEU A 121 3.35 -6.30 1.51
N ALA A 122 3.50 -5.50 2.56
CA ALA A 122 2.37 -5.03 3.37
C ALA A 122 1.38 -4.22 2.51
N ALA A 123 1.90 -3.25 1.76
CA ALA A 123 1.08 -2.43 0.86
C ALA A 123 0.43 -3.28 -0.24
N ALA A 124 1.14 -4.27 -0.80
CA ALA A 124 0.62 -5.15 -1.85
C ALA A 124 -0.55 -6.00 -1.36
N VAL A 125 -0.45 -6.62 -0.19
CA VAL A 125 -1.54 -7.44 0.38
C VAL A 125 -2.80 -6.61 0.62
N ILE A 126 -2.66 -5.37 1.06
CA ILE A 126 -3.81 -4.48 1.33
C ILE A 126 -4.38 -3.84 0.06
N ALA A 127 -3.55 -3.57 -0.96
CA ALA A 127 -4.00 -2.97 -2.22
C ALA A 127 -4.53 -4.02 -3.22
N PHE A 128 -4.07 -5.27 -3.13
CA PHE A 128 -4.44 -6.37 -4.03
C PHE A 128 -5.96 -6.59 -4.17
N PRO A 129 -6.76 -6.67 -3.09
CA PRO A 129 -8.20 -6.88 -3.22
C PRO A 129 -8.88 -5.80 -4.05
N LEU A 130 -8.46 -4.54 -3.91
CA LEU A 130 -9.04 -3.43 -4.65
C LEU A 130 -8.73 -3.53 -6.14
N MET A 131 -7.48 -3.83 -6.50
CA MET A 131 -7.08 -4.05 -7.89
C MET A 131 -7.78 -5.25 -8.50
N TYR A 132 -7.81 -6.37 -7.80
CA TYR A 132 -8.48 -7.59 -8.21
C TYR A 132 -9.96 -7.36 -8.51
N ARG A 133 -10.70 -6.73 -7.58
CA ARG A 133 -12.13 -6.44 -7.75
C ARG A 133 -12.39 -5.47 -8.90
N SER A 134 -11.55 -4.45 -9.03
CA SER A 134 -11.66 -3.49 -10.14
C SER A 134 -11.40 -4.17 -11.48
N ALA A 135 -10.37 -4.99 -11.58
CA ALA A 135 -10.06 -5.74 -12.80
C ALA A 135 -11.20 -6.72 -13.16
N ARG A 136 -11.72 -7.45 -12.16
CA ARG A 136 -12.83 -8.38 -12.36
C ARG A 136 -14.09 -7.66 -12.80
N GLY A 137 -14.46 -6.54 -12.17
CA GLY A 137 -15.60 -5.74 -12.56
C GLY A 137 -15.47 -5.16 -13.98
N ALA A 138 -14.25 -4.72 -14.34
CA ALA A 138 -13.99 -4.21 -15.69
C ALA A 138 -14.06 -5.31 -16.76
N LEU A 139 -13.53 -6.49 -16.49
CA LEU A 139 -13.64 -7.64 -17.39
C LEU A 139 -15.10 -8.09 -17.54
N ALA A 140 -15.87 -8.14 -16.47
CA ALA A 140 -17.28 -8.54 -16.49
C ALA A 140 -18.19 -7.58 -17.27
N GLN A 141 -17.79 -6.31 -17.44
CA GLN A 141 -18.54 -5.30 -18.20
C GLN A 141 -18.32 -5.35 -19.70
N VAL A 142 -17.34 -6.11 -20.19
CA VAL A 142 -17.10 -6.26 -21.63
C VAL A 142 -18.24 -7.06 -22.26
N ASP A 143 -18.76 -6.55 -23.40
CA ASP A 143 -19.85 -7.19 -24.13
C ASP A 143 -19.48 -8.63 -24.53
N LYS A 144 -20.30 -9.58 -24.13
CA LYS A 144 -20.13 -11.01 -24.45
C LYS A 144 -20.21 -11.27 -25.97
N GLY A 145 -20.99 -10.48 -26.70
CA GLY A 145 -21.09 -10.59 -28.16
C GLY A 145 -19.75 -10.40 -28.85
N ILE A 146 -18.89 -9.53 -28.38
CA ILE A 146 -17.53 -9.33 -28.90
C ILE A 146 -16.70 -10.61 -28.75
N MET A 147 -16.80 -11.29 -27.62
CA MET A 147 -16.08 -12.53 -27.38
C MET A 147 -16.63 -13.71 -28.17
N GLU A 148 -17.96 -13.79 -28.33
CA GLU A 148 -18.65 -14.80 -29.17
C GLU A 148 -18.31 -14.63 -30.65
N ALA A 149 -18.26 -13.39 -31.13
CA ALA A 149 -17.80 -13.10 -32.49
C ALA A 149 -16.35 -13.55 -32.71
N GLY A 150 -15.47 -13.31 -31.72
CA GLY A 150 -14.10 -13.81 -31.78
C GLY A 150 -14.01 -15.35 -31.86
N ARG A 151 -14.85 -16.07 -31.10
CA ARG A 151 -14.94 -17.54 -31.17
C ARG A 151 -15.46 -18.02 -32.52
N SER A 152 -16.47 -17.35 -33.07
CA SER A 152 -17.02 -17.67 -34.42
C SER A 152 -16.00 -17.47 -35.53
N LEU A 153 -15.04 -16.57 -35.36
CA LEU A 153 -13.89 -16.37 -36.24
C LEU A 153 -12.73 -17.35 -36.01
N GLY A 154 -12.91 -18.37 -35.14
CA GLY A 154 -11.89 -19.38 -34.86
C GLY A 154 -10.72 -18.88 -33.98
N MET A 155 -10.90 -17.78 -33.25
CA MET A 155 -9.84 -17.29 -32.31
C MET A 155 -9.77 -18.19 -31.10
N THR A 156 -8.55 -18.47 -30.65
CA THR A 156 -8.32 -19.17 -29.38
C THR A 156 -8.66 -18.25 -28.18
N GLU A 157 -9.08 -18.82 -27.04
CA GLU A 157 -9.42 -18.06 -25.82
C GLU A 157 -8.29 -17.13 -25.35
N TRP A 158 -7.03 -17.54 -25.53
CA TRP A 158 -5.85 -16.70 -25.26
C TRP A 158 -5.81 -15.46 -26.15
N ARG A 159 -6.08 -15.64 -27.47
CA ARG A 159 -6.11 -14.54 -28.45
C ARG A 159 -7.29 -13.61 -28.21
N ILE A 160 -8.47 -14.16 -27.83
CA ILE A 160 -9.66 -13.40 -27.45
C ILE A 160 -9.34 -12.54 -26.23
N PHE A 161 -8.69 -13.11 -25.20
CA PHE A 161 -8.33 -12.36 -24.01
C PHE A 161 -7.42 -11.16 -24.34
N TRP A 162 -6.31 -11.37 -25.04
CA TRP A 162 -5.34 -10.32 -25.29
C TRP A 162 -5.77 -9.29 -26.33
N ARG A 163 -6.58 -9.67 -27.33
CA ARG A 163 -6.97 -8.80 -28.45
C ARG A 163 -8.36 -8.15 -28.30
N LEU A 164 -9.25 -8.77 -27.56
CA LEU A 164 -10.63 -8.31 -27.42
C LEU A 164 -10.98 -7.99 -25.95
N HIS A 165 -10.85 -8.95 -25.06
CA HIS A 165 -11.33 -8.81 -23.69
C HIS A 165 -10.53 -7.77 -22.88
N LEU A 166 -9.21 -7.93 -22.79
CA LEU A 166 -8.33 -7.05 -22.03
C LEU A 166 -8.31 -5.61 -22.56
N PRO A 167 -8.18 -5.32 -23.87
CA PRO A 167 -8.19 -3.94 -24.36
C PRO A 167 -9.50 -3.21 -24.07
N ASN A 168 -10.64 -3.89 -24.17
CA ASN A 168 -11.94 -3.29 -23.86
C ASN A 168 -12.14 -3.07 -22.34
N ALA A 169 -11.56 -3.90 -21.48
CA ALA A 169 -11.59 -3.76 -20.03
C ALA A 169 -10.52 -2.77 -19.51
N LEU A 170 -9.49 -2.47 -20.30
CA LEU A 170 -8.31 -1.72 -19.88
C LEU A 170 -8.64 -0.36 -19.22
N PRO A 171 -9.60 0.44 -19.69
CA PRO A 171 -9.96 1.69 -19.04
C PRO A 171 -10.40 1.51 -17.59
N GLY A 172 -11.22 0.52 -17.30
CA GLY A 172 -11.66 0.20 -15.94
C GLY A 172 -10.55 -0.40 -15.09
N ILE A 173 -9.66 -1.21 -15.68
CA ILE A 173 -8.49 -1.79 -15.02
C ILE A 173 -7.50 -0.69 -14.60
N ILE A 174 -7.22 0.29 -15.49
CA ILE A 174 -6.35 1.44 -15.16
C ILE A 174 -6.95 2.27 -14.04
N ALA A 175 -8.26 2.55 -14.10
CA ALA A 175 -8.94 3.27 -13.03
C ALA A 175 -8.80 2.54 -11.68
N GLY A 176 -8.97 1.22 -11.67
CA GLY A 176 -8.72 0.38 -10.50
C GLY A 176 -7.26 0.42 -10.02
N GLY A 177 -6.31 0.45 -10.95
CA GLY A 177 -4.89 0.59 -10.65
C GLY A 177 -4.55 1.90 -9.93
N LEU A 178 -5.12 3.02 -10.37
CA LEU A 178 -4.93 4.31 -9.72
C LEU A 178 -5.48 4.31 -8.28
N LEU A 179 -6.64 3.68 -8.07
CA LEU A 179 -7.20 3.53 -6.72
C LEU A 179 -6.34 2.61 -5.85
N ALA A 180 -5.83 1.51 -6.40
CA ALA A 180 -4.94 0.59 -5.69
C ALA A 180 -3.60 1.27 -5.33
N PHE A 181 -3.07 2.13 -6.21
CA PHE A 181 -1.89 2.95 -5.94
C PHE A 181 -2.12 3.87 -4.74
N ALA A 182 -3.23 4.64 -4.76
CA ALA A 182 -3.58 5.53 -3.65
C ALA A 182 -3.76 4.76 -2.33
N ARG A 183 -4.38 3.56 -2.39
CA ARG A 183 -4.54 2.68 -1.22
C ARG A 183 -3.20 2.20 -0.67
N GLY A 184 -2.27 1.81 -1.55
CA GLY A 184 -0.92 1.38 -1.17
C GLY A 184 -0.08 2.51 -0.59
N LEU A 185 -0.17 3.72 -1.16
CA LEU A 185 0.53 4.91 -0.67
C LEU A 185 0.11 5.28 0.76
N GLY A 186 -1.18 5.14 1.08
CA GLY A 186 -1.73 5.43 2.41
C GLY A 186 -1.63 4.27 3.40
N GLU A 187 -0.89 3.20 3.09
CA GLU A 187 -0.81 2.05 4.00
C GLU A 187 0.06 2.38 5.22
N PHE A 188 -0.51 2.10 6.39
CA PHE A 188 0.12 2.37 7.69
C PHE A 188 0.19 1.11 8.56
N GLY A 189 -0.95 0.48 8.83
CA GLY A 189 -1.10 -0.52 9.87
C GLY A 189 -0.30 -1.80 9.62
N ALA A 190 -0.40 -2.37 8.41
CA ALA A 190 0.34 -3.56 8.03
C ALA A 190 1.84 -3.26 7.89
N THR A 191 2.18 -2.08 7.38
CA THR A 191 3.57 -1.61 7.26
C THR A 191 4.21 -1.47 8.64
N ALA A 192 3.54 -0.83 9.60
CA ALA A 192 4.04 -0.68 10.96
C ALA A 192 4.35 -2.02 11.63
N MET A 193 3.48 -3.02 11.39
CA MET A 193 3.62 -4.36 11.98
C MET A 193 4.74 -5.18 11.35
N LEU A 194 4.88 -5.18 10.02
CA LEU A 194 5.82 -6.04 9.30
C LEU A 194 7.18 -5.37 9.06
N ALA A 195 7.16 -4.10 8.65
CA ALA A 195 8.37 -3.35 8.28
C ALA A 195 8.93 -2.51 9.42
N GLY A 196 8.13 -2.25 10.45
CA GLY A 196 8.47 -1.34 11.52
C GLY A 196 8.49 0.13 11.07
N ASN A 197 9.15 0.98 11.87
CA ASN A 197 9.23 2.42 11.62
C ASN A 197 10.69 2.87 11.72
N ILE A 198 11.51 2.52 10.73
CA ILE A 198 12.95 2.78 10.70
C ILE A 198 13.19 3.99 9.78
N ALA A 199 13.72 5.09 10.37
CA ALA A 199 14.05 6.29 9.61
C ALA A 199 15.03 5.99 8.46
N GLY A 200 14.77 6.56 7.28
CA GLY A 200 15.59 6.36 6.09
C GLY A 200 15.50 4.97 5.45
N LYS A 201 14.72 4.02 6.02
CA LYS A 201 14.65 2.64 5.51
C LYS A 201 13.21 2.14 5.27
N THR A 202 12.33 2.25 6.27
CA THR A 202 10.95 1.73 6.20
C THR A 202 9.89 2.75 6.59
N ARG A 203 10.32 3.92 7.07
CA ARG A 203 9.41 4.99 7.46
C ARG A 203 8.74 5.59 6.23
N THR A 204 7.50 5.18 5.95
CA THR A 204 6.63 5.80 4.94
C THR A 204 6.03 7.11 5.44
N LEU A 205 5.42 7.91 4.54
CA LEU A 205 4.76 9.18 4.93
C LEU A 205 3.74 9.02 6.06
N PRO A 206 2.80 8.01 6.03
CA PRO A 206 1.88 7.82 7.16
C PRO A 206 2.59 7.48 8.48
N LEU A 207 3.69 6.73 8.42
CA LEU A 207 4.51 6.44 9.59
C LEU A 207 5.26 7.68 10.09
N ALA A 208 5.71 8.57 9.18
CA ALA A 208 6.35 9.83 9.53
C ALA A 208 5.37 10.77 10.24
N VAL A 209 4.13 10.89 9.73
CA VAL A 209 3.06 11.66 10.42
C VAL A 209 2.85 11.13 11.82
N TYR A 210 2.67 9.81 11.97
CA TYR A 210 2.48 9.18 13.27
C TYR A 210 3.65 9.45 14.23
N SER A 211 4.89 9.34 13.74
CA SER A 211 6.09 9.56 14.54
C SER A 211 6.21 11.02 14.99
N ALA A 212 5.93 11.97 14.10
CA ALA A 212 6.00 13.40 14.41
C ALA A 212 4.94 13.77 15.46
N VAL A 213 3.70 13.29 15.29
CA VAL A 213 2.62 13.50 16.29
C VAL A 213 3.00 12.87 17.65
N ALA A 214 3.55 11.65 17.65
CA ALA A 214 3.98 10.98 18.89
C ALA A 214 5.14 11.71 19.59
N ALA A 215 5.97 12.42 18.83
CA ALA A 215 7.05 13.27 19.35
C ALA A 215 6.57 14.67 19.79
N GLY A 216 5.30 15.04 19.52
CA GLY A 216 4.77 16.38 19.80
C GLY A 216 5.17 17.43 18.74
N ASP A 217 5.79 17.02 17.64
CA ASP A 217 6.19 17.90 16.53
C ASP A 217 5.05 18.02 15.50
N PHE A 218 4.11 18.90 15.80
CA PHE A 218 2.93 19.12 14.94
C PHE A 218 3.28 19.88 13.66
N ASP A 219 4.38 20.64 13.63
CA ASP A 219 4.81 21.36 12.43
C ASP A 219 5.33 20.38 11.38
N ALA A 220 6.22 19.47 11.75
CA ALA A 220 6.67 18.40 10.86
C ALA A 220 5.51 17.48 10.45
N ALA A 221 4.61 17.11 11.36
CA ALA A 221 3.43 16.33 11.06
C ALA A 221 2.54 17.02 10.00
N GLY A 222 2.31 18.33 10.16
CA GLY A 222 1.53 19.15 9.22
C GLY A 222 2.11 19.16 7.81
N ILE A 223 3.43 19.21 7.69
CA ILE A 223 4.12 19.18 6.40
C ILE A 223 3.95 17.81 5.72
N TYR A 224 4.16 16.71 6.45
CA TYR A 224 3.94 15.36 5.89
C TYR A 224 2.48 15.14 5.48
N VAL A 225 1.52 15.63 6.26
CA VAL A 225 0.09 15.60 5.92
C VAL A 225 -0.17 16.40 4.64
N ALA A 226 0.38 17.62 4.51
CA ALA A 226 0.22 18.43 3.31
C ALA A 226 0.76 17.72 2.06
N ILE A 227 1.92 17.08 2.16
CA ILE A 227 2.51 16.28 1.07
C ILE A 227 1.56 15.14 0.66
N ILE A 228 1.05 14.37 1.63
CA ILE A 228 0.10 13.28 1.35
C ILE A 228 -1.16 13.83 0.65
N LEU A 229 -1.73 14.92 1.14
CA LEU A 229 -2.91 15.53 0.55
C LEU A 229 -2.69 15.96 -0.90
N VAL A 230 -1.55 16.61 -1.20
CA VAL A 230 -1.20 17.00 -2.57
C VAL A 230 -1.09 15.79 -3.49
N ILE A 231 -0.42 14.72 -3.05
CA ILE A 231 -0.28 13.50 -3.86
C ILE A 231 -1.64 12.83 -4.07
N CYS A 232 -2.43 12.65 -3.01
CA CYS A 232 -3.76 12.05 -3.12
C CYS A 232 -4.68 12.86 -4.03
N PHE A 233 -4.65 14.19 -3.92
CA PHE A 233 -5.45 15.08 -4.76
C PHE A 233 -5.03 15.00 -6.24
N ALA A 234 -3.72 14.95 -6.51
CA ALA A 234 -3.19 14.76 -7.86
C ALA A 234 -3.64 13.41 -8.46
N VAL A 235 -3.62 12.32 -7.68
CA VAL A 235 -4.10 10.99 -8.11
C VAL A 235 -5.60 11.03 -8.43
N VAL A 236 -6.42 11.65 -7.57
CA VAL A 236 -7.88 11.75 -7.79
C VAL A 236 -8.20 12.60 -9.03
N ILE A 237 -7.53 13.72 -9.21
CA ILE A 237 -7.69 14.54 -10.43
C ILE A 237 -7.27 13.75 -11.67
N GLY A 238 -6.14 13.07 -11.61
CA GLY A 238 -5.65 12.22 -12.69
C GLY A 238 -6.66 11.14 -13.07
N LEU A 239 -7.26 10.47 -12.06
CA LEU A 239 -8.32 9.47 -12.25
C LEU A 239 -9.55 10.07 -12.94
N ASN A 240 -10.06 11.19 -12.42
CA ASN A 240 -11.24 11.84 -12.99
C ASN A 240 -11.01 12.33 -14.42
N TYR A 241 -9.83 12.89 -14.70
CA TYR A 241 -9.46 13.31 -16.04
C TYR A 241 -9.34 12.14 -17.02
N TYR A 242 -8.76 11.03 -16.56
CA TYR A 242 -8.66 9.79 -17.35
C TYR A 242 -10.06 9.24 -17.70
N GLN A 243 -10.95 9.11 -16.71
CA GLN A 243 -12.32 8.66 -16.91
C GLN A 243 -13.10 9.57 -17.86
N TYR A 244 -12.94 10.87 -17.73
CA TYR A 244 -13.56 11.86 -18.64
C TYR A 244 -13.12 11.66 -20.09
N LYS A 245 -11.81 11.48 -20.36
CA LYS A 245 -11.30 11.21 -21.70
C LYS A 245 -11.83 9.91 -22.29
N VAL A 246 -11.86 8.84 -21.50
CA VAL A 246 -12.39 7.54 -21.94
C VAL A 246 -13.85 7.66 -22.34
N LYS A 247 -14.66 8.37 -21.56
CA LYS A 247 -16.08 8.60 -21.85
C LYS A 247 -16.26 9.35 -23.19
N GLN A 248 -15.51 10.42 -23.42
CA GLN A 248 -15.55 11.17 -24.68
C GLN A 248 -15.22 10.28 -25.91
N GLN A 249 -14.22 9.41 -25.79
CA GLN A 249 -13.84 8.49 -26.88
C GLN A 249 -14.96 7.49 -27.22
N GLN A 250 -15.68 7.02 -26.19
CA GLN A 250 -16.83 6.11 -26.39
C GLN A 250 -18.04 6.80 -27.01
N GLU A 251 -18.29 8.05 -26.69
CA GLU A 251 -19.39 8.84 -27.26
C GLU A 251 -19.11 9.29 -28.71
N GLY A 252 -17.86 9.61 -29.03
CA GLY A 252 -17.44 10.01 -30.38
C GLY A 252 -17.31 8.83 -31.38
N SER A 253 -17.38 7.59 -30.90
CA SER A 253 -17.34 6.37 -31.72
C SER A 253 -18.73 5.77 -32.03
N ARG A 254 -19.79 6.41 -31.55
CA ARG A 254 -21.21 6.07 -31.87
C ARG A 254 -21.76 7.01 -32.90
#